data_d129ddddf16bbe0649280e1c3387a823
#
_entry.id   d129ddddf16bbe0649280e1c3387a823
#
_cell.length_a   1.000
_cell.length_b   1.000
_cell.length_c   1.000
_cell.angle_alpha   90.00
_cell.angle_beta   90.00
_cell.angle_gamma   90.00
#
_symmetry.space_group_name_H-M   'P 1'
#
loop_
_entity.id
_entity.type
_entity.pdbx_description
1 polymer ?
#
loop_
_entity_poly.entity_id
_entity_poly.type
_entity_poly.pdbx_seq_one_letter_code
_entity_poly.pdbx_strand_id
1 'polypeptide(L)'
;MSSCIVAEESAINARPAWRAVYALALGVFGLIVAEFLPASLLTPMASSLGVSEGMAGQAVTATALIALVTGLLITSATRNIDRRWVLMFFSVLQIISSLIVAFAGSLEFLLLGRLLLGIAIGGFWAMSTATAMRLV
;
A
#
# COMPACT_ATOMS: atom_id res chain seq x y z
N MET A 1 3.27 -4.30 -43.15
CA MET A 1 2.01 -5.07 -42.84
C MET A 1 2.28 -6.30 -42.00
N SER A 2 3.35 -7.07 -42.24
CA SER A 2 3.72 -8.25 -41.43
C SER A 2 4.07 -7.96 -39.99
N SER A 3 4.73 -6.84 -39.71
CA SER A 3 5.12 -6.47 -38.33
C SER A 3 3.93 -6.11 -37.42
N CYS A 4 2.85 -5.58 -37.97
CA CYS A 4 1.64 -5.32 -37.19
C CYS A 4 0.91 -6.62 -36.82
N ILE A 5 0.88 -7.58 -37.74
CA ILE A 5 0.21 -8.89 -37.52
C ILE A 5 0.97 -9.68 -36.44
N VAL A 6 2.30 -9.68 -36.47
CA VAL A 6 3.14 -10.36 -35.46
C VAL A 6 3.01 -9.71 -34.08
N ALA A 7 2.88 -8.38 -34.02
CA ALA A 7 2.66 -7.68 -32.75
C ALA A 7 1.27 -7.96 -32.16
N GLU A 8 0.25 -8.06 -33.02
CA GLU A 8 -1.11 -8.37 -32.63
C GLU A 8 -1.26 -9.84 -32.18
N GLU A 9 -0.60 -10.77 -32.88
CA GLU A 9 -0.55 -12.18 -32.51
C GLU A 9 0.24 -12.44 -31.22
N SER A 10 1.28 -11.64 -30.94
CA SER A 10 2.01 -11.65 -29.66
C SER A 10 1.17 -11.12 -28.51
N ALA A 11 0.31 -10.14 -28.74
CA ALA A 11 -0.61 -9.60 -27.75
C ALA A 11 -1.74 -10.59 -27.42
N ILE A 12 -2.24 -11.32 -28.40
CA ILE A 12 -3.29 -12.34 -28.23
C ILE A 12 -2.76 -13.57 -27.48
N ASN A 13 -1.48 -13.91 -27.64
CA ASN A 13 -0.82 -15.03 -26.96
C ASN A 13 -0.19 -14.69 -25.60
N ALA A 14 -0.28 -13.45 -25.12
CA ALA A 14 0.12 -13.07 -23.79
C ALA A 14 -0.78 -13.78 -22.77
N ARG A 15 -0.30 -14.91 -22.23
CA ARG A 15 -0.99 -15.62 -21.15
C ARG A 15 -1.21 -14.64 -20.00
N PRO A 16 -2.44 -14.48 -19.51
CA PRO A 16 -2.73 -13.57 -18.41
C PRO A 16 -1.82 -13.92 -17.24
N ALA A 17 -1.14 -12.92 -16.71
CA ALA A 17 -0.14 -13.09 -15.66
C ALA A 17 -0.80 -13.29 -14.27
N TRP A 18 -1.59 -14.34 -14.13
CA TRP A 18 -2.34 -14.66 -12.91
C TRP A 18 -1.48 -14.64 -11.65
N ARG A 19 -0.21 -15.06 -11.75
CA ARG A 19 0.72 -14.99 -10.61
C ARG A 19 0.94 -13.56 -10.13
N ALA A 20 1.02 -12.60 -11.04
CA ALA A 20 1.14 -11.19 -10.70
C ALA A 20 -0.16 -10.64 -10.10
N VAL A 21 -1.32 -11.06 -10.62
CA VAL A 21 -2.64 -10.68 -10.07
C VAL A 21 -2.80 -11.20 -8.64
N TYR A 22 -2.44 -12.46 -8.37
CA TYR A 22 -2.48 -13.01 -7.01
C TYR A 22 -1.51 -12.30 -6.05
N ALA A 23 -0.31 -11.96 -6.51
CA ALA A 23 0.65 -11.20 -5.70
C ALA A 23 0.12 -9.80 -5.36
N LEU A 24 -0.50 -9.11 -6.30
CA LEU A 24 -1.16 -7.82 -6.06
C LEU A 24 -2.35 -7.96 -5.08
N ALA A 25 -3.18 -8.98 -5.26
CA ALA A 25 -4.31 -9.25 -4.37
C ALA A 25 -3.84 -9.52 -2.95
N LEU A 26 -2.77 -10.29 -2.76
CA LEU A 26 -2.18 -10.54 -1.46
C LEU A 26 -1.61 -9.27 -0.83
N GLY A 27 -0.97 -8.41 -1.62
CA GLY A 27 -0.49 -7.10 -1.17
C GLY A 27 -1.62 -6.19 -0.70
N VAL A 28 -2.70 -6.10 -1.47
CA VAL A 28 -3.91 -5.34 -1.09
C VAL A 28 -4.55 -5.91 0.17
N PHE A 29 -4.66 -7.24 0.28
CA PHE A 29 -5.18 -7.89 1.48
C PHE A 29 -4.36 -7.52 2.72
N GLY A 30 -3.02 -7.57 2.63
CA GLY A 30 -2.14 -7.16 3.71
C GLY A 30 -2.32 -5.69 4.12
N LEU A 31 -2.52 -4.78 3.13
CA LEU A 31 -2.82 -3.37 3.41
C LEU A 31 -4.14 -3.19 4.16
N ILE A 32 -5.19 -3.89 3.75
CA ILE A 32 -6.50 -3.83 4.40
C ILE A 32 -6.39 -4.32 5.85
N VAL A 33 -5.73 -5.44 6.08
CA VAL A 33 -5.50 -5.97 7.43
C VAL A 33 -4.72 -4.97 8.29
N ALA A 34 -3.63 -4.41 7.77
CA ALA A 34 -2.82 -3.43 8.48
C ALA A 34 -3.58 -2.14 8.83
N GLU A 35 -4.55 -1.75 8.02
CA GLU A 35 -5.38 -0.56 8.24
C GLU A 35 -6.49 -0.82 9.28
N PHE A 36 -7.23 -1.92 9.13
CA PHE A 36 -8.41 -2.19 9.94
C PHE A 36 -8.10 -2.84 11.29
N LEU A 37 -7.01 -3.59 11.40
CA LEU A 37 -6.63 -4.25 12.65
C LEU A 37 -6.47 -3.26 13.82
N PRO A 38 -5.70 -2.17 13.69
CA PRO A 38 -5.58 -1.19 14.77
C PRO A 38 -6.87 -0.42 15.04
N ALA A 39 -7.74 -0.21 14.04
CA ALA A 39 -9.03 0.42 14.25
C ALA A 39 -9.95 -0.45 15.13
N SER A 40 -9.92 -1.77 14.94
CA SER A 40 -10.66 -2.72 15.77
C SER A 40 -10.09 -2.89 17.18
N LEU A 41 -8.80 -2.60 17.37
CA LEU A 41 -8.10 -2.69 18.66
C LEU A 41 -7.88 -1.31 19.31
N LEU A 42 -8.62 -0.29 18.90
CA LEU A 42 -8.42 1.08 19.34
C LEU A 42 -8.48 1.21 20.88
N THR A 43 -9.49 0.64 21.52
CA THR A 43 -9.68 0.68 22.98
C THR A 43 -8.53 0.03 23.75
N PRO A 44 -8.14 -1.25 23.46
CA PRO A 44 -7.00 -1.87 24.14
C PRO A 44 -5.67 -1.16 23.82
N MET A 45 -5.50 -0.62 22.63
CA MET A 45 -4.30 0.17 22.28
C MET A 45 -4.22 1.47 23.07
N ALA A 46 -5.32 2.20 23.18
CA ALA A 46 -5.39 3.45 23.96
C ALA A 46 -5.04 3.19 25.43
N SER A 47 -5.60 2.13 26.01
CA SER A 47 -5.31 1.76 27.41
C SER A 47 -3.86 1.32 27.62
N SER A 48 -3.26 0.58 26.70
CA SER A 48 -1.86 0.13 26.80
C SER A 48 -0.86 1.26 26.63
N LEU A 49 -1.20 2.27 25.83
CA LEU A 49 -0.36 3.46 25.61
C LEU A 49 -0.63 4.60 26.62
N GLY A 50 -1.65 4.45 27.48
CA GLY A 50 -2.02 5.47 28.48
C GLY A 50 -2.56 6.76 27.84
N VAL A 51 -3.18 6.67 26.66
CA VAL A 51 -3.74 7.81 25.93
C VAL A 51 -5.26 7.65 25.76
N SER A 52 -5.94 8.76 25.43
CA SER A 52 -7.37 8.69 25.10
C SER A 52 -7.62 8.00 23.77
N GLU A 53 -8.80 7.41 23.58
CA GLU A 53 -9.23 6.82 22.31
C GLU A 53 -9.21 7.86 21.17
N GLY A 54 -9.53 9.12 21.46
CA GLY A 54 -9.44 10.21 20.49
C GLY A 54 -8.02 10.46 20.00
N MET A 55 -7.02 10.39 20.88
CA MET A 55 -5.60 10.52 20.50
C MET A 55 -5.12 9.31 19.69
N ALA A 56 -5.52 8.11 20.07
CA ALA A 56 -5.22 6.92 19.29
C ALA A 56 -5.89 6.96 17.91
N GLY A 57 -7.11 7.49 17.82
CA GLY A 57 -7.85 7.70 16.57
C GLY A 57 -7.19 8.71 15.62
N GLN A 58 -6.47 9.71 16.14
CA GLN A 58 -5.70 10.65 15.32
C GLN A 58 -4.62 9.94 14.47
N ALA A 59 -4.08 8.83 14.96
CA ALA A 59 -3.13 8.02 14.19
C ALA A 59 -3.77 7.45 12.92
N VAL A 60 -5.04 7.07 12.98
CA VAL A 60 -5.80 6.58 11.80
C VAL A 60 -6.04 7.72 10.80
N THR A 61 -6.47 8.89 11.30
CA THR A 61 -6.68 10.09 10.46
C THR A 61 -5.38 10.53 9.79
N ALA A 62 -4.27 10.54 10.51
CA ALA A 62 -2.95 10.88 9.96
C ALA A 62 -2.55 9.93 8.82
N THR A 63 -2.80 8.62 8.99
CA THR A 63 -2.57 7.62 7.93
C THR A 63 -3.36 7.96 6.66
N ALA A 64 -4.65 8.27 6.80
CA ALA A 64 -5.52 8.58 5.67
C ALA A 64 -5.09 9.86 4.91
N LEU A 65 -4.69 10.90 5.64
CA LEU A 65 -4.21 12.14 5.03
C LEU A 65 -2.90 11.92 4.25
N ILE A 66 -1.95 11.20 4.83
CA ILE A 66 -0.69 10.87 4.15
C ILE A 66 -0.95 9.97 2.95
N ALA A 67 -1.84 8.99 3.04
CA ALA A 67 -2.21 8.14 1.91
C ALA A 67 -2.81 8.93 0.75
N LEU A 68 -3.67 9.91 1.04
CA LEU A 68 -4.26 10.81 0.04
C LEU A 68 -3.15 11.61 -0.69
N VAL A 69 -2.29 12.28 0.06
CA VAL A 69 -1.20 13.10 -0.50
C VAL A 69 -0.25 12.23 -1.32
N THR A 70 0.17 11.09 -0.78
CA THR A 70 1.07 10.17 -1.47
C THR A 70 0.43 9.63 -2.75
N GLY A 71 -0.83 9.21 -2.72
CA GLY A 71 -1.56 8.70 -3.88
C GLY A 71 -1.63 9.71 -5.03
N LEU A 72 -1.80 10.99 -4.72
CA LEU A 72 -1.81 12.06 -5.71
C LEU A 72 -0.42 12.34 -6.30
N LEU A 73 0.62 12.31 -5.47
CA LEU A 73 1.97 12.68 -5.89
C LEU A 73 2.73 11.53 -6.55
N ILE A 74 2.49 10.29 -6.16
CA ILE A 74 3.28 9.14 -6.58
C ILE A 74 3.18 8.87 -8.08
N THR A 75 2.02 9.09 -8.67
CA THR A 75 1.78 8.90 -10.11
C THR A 75 2.66 9.84 -10.94
N SER A 76 2.88 11.05 -10.44
CA SER A 76 3.77 12.04 -11.07
C SER A 76 5.24 11.71 -10.81
N ALA A 77 5.58 11.34 -9.58
CA ALA A 77 6.97 11.07 -9.16
C ALA A 77 7.55 9.79 -9.79
N THR A 78 6.72 8.78 -10.06
CA THR A 78 7.18 7.47 -10.57
C THR A 78 7.01 7.29 -12.07
N ARG A 79 6.71 8.35 -12.81
CA ARG A 79 6.45 8.31 -14.25
C ARG A 79 7.56 7.64 -15.06
N ASN A 80 8.81 7.76 -14.63
CA ASN A 80 10.01 7.26 -15.29
C ASN A 80 10.61 6.01 -14.62
N ILE A 81 9.97 5.47 -13.59
CA ILE A 81 10.46 4.32 -12.83
C ILE A 81 9.62 3.10 -13.19
N ASP A 82 10.28 1.94 -13.32
CA ASP A 82 9.59 0.68 -13.55
C ASP A 82 8.65 0.36 -12.37
N ARG A 83 7.39 0.19 -12.67
CA ARG A 83 6.30 -0.07 -11.69
C ARG A 83 6.59 -1.26 -10.79
N ARG A 84 7.30 -2.26 -11.29
CA ARG A 84 7.68 -3.45 -10.53
C ARG A 84 8.52 -3.08 -9.30
N TRP A 85 9.53 -2.23 -9.50
CA TRP A 85 10.38 -1.77 -8.41
C TRP A 85 9.63 -0.90 -7.40
N VAL A 86 8.73 -0.07 -7.90
CA VAL A 86 7.88 0.79 -7.05
C VAL A 86 6.95 -0.05 -6.17
N LEU A 87 6.29 -1.06 -6.74
CA LEU A 87 5.43 -1.97 -5.98
C LEU A 87 6.22 -2.78 -4.94
N MET A 88 7.40 -3.27 -5.29
CA MET A 88 8.29 -3.97 -4.35
C MET A 88 8.70 -3.05 -3.20
N PHE A 89 9.06 -1.80 -3.50
CA PHE A 89 9.42 -0.81 -2.49
C PHE A 89 8.26 -0.58 -1.50
N PHE A 90 7.04 -0.36 -1.99
CA PHE A 90 5.88 -0.16 -1.13
C PHE A 90 5.50 -1.41 -0.33
N SER A 91 5.68 -2.60 -0.87
CA SER A 91 5.48 -3.84 -0.13
C SER A 91 6.48 -4.00 1.03
N VAL A 92 7.75 -3.67 0.82
CA VAL A 92 8.77 -3.66 1.88
C VAL A 92 8.46 -2.58 2.91
N LEU A 93 8.08 -1.38 2.47
CA LEU A 93 7.69 -0.29 3.36
C LEU A 93 6.50 -0.67 4.25
N GLN A 94 5.51 -1.38 3.70
CA GLN A 94 4.37 -1.92 4.45
C GLN A 94 4.81 -2.89 5.55
N ILE A 95 5.73 -3.81 5.24
CA ILE A 95 6.26 -4.76 6.23
C ILE A 95 6.98 -4.02 7.36
N ILE A 96 7.85 -3.07 7.03
CA ILE A 96 8.59 -2.26 8.01
C ILE A 96 7.61 -1.48 8.90
N SER A 97 6.63 -0.80 8.29
CA SER A 97 5.58 -0.07 9.00
C SER A 97 4.82 -0.96 9.99
N SER A 98 4.40 -2.14 9.53
CA SER A 98 3.67 -3.11 10.36
C SER A 98 4.50 -3.59 11.55
N LEU A 99 5.81 -3.81 11.36
CA LEU A 99 6.71 -4.17 12.46
C LEU A 99 6.86 -3.03 13.47
N ILE A 100 7.01 -1.79 13.01
CA ILE A 100 7.09 -0.61 13.89
C ILE A 100 5.81 -0.49 14.72
N VAL A 101 4.64 -0.62 14.11
CA VAL A 101 3.35 -0.57 14.81
C VAL A 101 3.21 -1.73 15.82
N ALA A 102 3.63 -2.94 15.45
CA ALA A 102 3.55 -4.11 16.33
C ALA A 102 4.42 -3.97 17.60
N PHE A 103 5.56 -3.31 17.49
CA PHE A 103 6.49 -3.07 18.60
C PHE A 103 6.37 -1.67 19.21
N ALA A 104 5.34 -0.89 18.83
CA ALA A 104 5.15 0.46 19.35
C ALA A 104 4.82 0.44 20.85
N GLY A 105 5.78 0.86 21.67
CA GLY A 105 5.61 1.05 23.11
C GLY A 105 5.24 2.48 23.51
N SER A 106 5.10 3.40 22.55
CA SER A 106 4.68 4.78 22.76
C SER A 106 3.86 5.31 21.59
N LEU A 107 3.12 6.39 21.84
CA LEU A 107 2.30 7.04 20.82
C LEU A 107 3.14 7.55 19.63
N GLU A 108 4.35 8.02 19.89
CA GLU A 108 5.26 8.55 18.87
C GLU A 108 5.66 7.45 17.85
N PHE A 109 6.05 6.28 18.34
CA PHE A 109 6.37 5.13 17.47
C PHE A 109 5.14 4.62 16.71
N LEU A 110 3.97 4.63 17.34
CA LEU A 110 2.72 4.31 16.68
C LEU A 110 2.44 5.27 15.52
N LEU A 111 2.59 6.57 15.75
CA LEU A 111 2.38 7.59 14.71
C LEU A 111 3.39 7.45 13.56
N LEU A 112 4.66 7.22 13.86
CA LEU A 112 5.69 6.97 12.83
C LEU A 112 5.34 5.77 11.96
N GLY A 113 4.98 4.65 12.57
CA GLY A 113 4.55 3.47 11.83
C GLY A 113 3.32 3.74 10.97
N ARG A 114 2.38 4.52 11.48
CA ARG A 114 1.16 4.90 10.75
C ARG A 114 1.41 5.86 9.59
N LEU A 115 2.35 6.80 9.72
CA LEU A 115 2.76 7.66 8.62
C LEU A 115 3.39 6.84 7.47
N LEU A 116 4.29 5.91 7.81
CA LEU A 116 4.90 5.01 6.83
C LEU A 116 3.84 4.12 6.15
N LEU A 117 2.87 3.62 6.92
CA LEU A 117 1.76 2.85 6.37
C LEU A 117 0.91 3.69 5.39
N GLY A 118 0.63 4.95 5.72
CA GLY A 118 -0.08 5.88 4.84
C GLY A 118 0.62 6.07 3.50
N ILE A 119 1.95 6.22 3.52
CA ILE A 119 2.76 6.28 2.29
C ILE A 119 2.65 4.97 1.49
N ALA A 120 2.75 3.83 2.15
CA ALA A 120 2.62 2.52 1.51
C ALA A 120 1.23 2.32 0.89
N ILE A 121 0.16 2.66 1.61
CA ILE A 121 -1.22 2.57 1.13
C ILE A 121 -1.43 3.45 -0.10
N GLY A 122 -1.11 4.75 -0.01
CA GLY A 122 -1.32 5.70 -1.10
C GLY A 122 -0.55 5.31 -2.35
N GLY A 123 0.72 4.94 -2.20
CA GLY A 123 1.57 4.53 -3.32
C GLY A 123 1.16 3.19 -3.92
N PHE A 124 0.87 2.21 -3.10
CA PHE A 124 0.49 0.87 -3.57
C PHE A 124 -0.85 0.88 -4.33
N TRP A 125 -1.87 1.56 -3.80
CA TRP A 125 -3.17 1.68 -4.46
C TRP A 125 -3.08 2.37 -5.80
N ALA A 126 -2.38 3.49 -5.88
CA ALA A 126 -2.20 4.23 -7.12
C ALA A 126 -1.47 3.41 -8.20
N MET A 127 -0.47 2.61 -7.79
CA MET A 127 0.31 1.79 -8.72
C MET A 127 -0.37 0.45 -9.06
N SER A 128 -1.04 -0.20 -8.10
CA SER A 128 -1.68 -1.50 -8.30
C SER A 128 -2.83 -1.42 -9.28
N THR A 129 -3.70 -0.41 -9.17
CA THR A 129 -4.80 -0.19 -10.10
C THR A 129 -4.30 0.05 -11.52
N ALA A 130 -3.28 0.92 -11.68
CA ALA A 130 -2.67 1.21 -12.97
C ALA A 130 -1.93 -0.01 -13.57
N THR A 131 -1.44 -0.92 -12.74
CA THR A 131 -0.77 -2.14 -13.19
C THR A 131 -1.79 -3.23 -13.54
N ALA A 132 -2.83 -3.40 -12.73
CA ALA A 132 -3.89 -4.38 -12.97
C ALA A 132 -4.59 -4.15 -14.32
N MET A 133 -4.89 -2.89 -14.66
CA MET A 133 -5.50 -2.53 -15.96
C MET A 133 -4.63 -2.85 -17.18
N ARG A 134 -3.33 -3.12 -17.00
CA ARG A 134 -2.41 -3.49 -18.08
C ARG A 134 -2.17 -5.00 -18.16
N LEU A 135 -2.53 -5.74 -17.11
CA LEU A 135 -2.33 -7.20 -17.04
C LEU A 135 -3.54 -7.99 -17.50
N VAL A 136 -4.67 -7.32 -17.61
CA VAL A 136 -5.96 -7.85 -18.07
C VAL A 136 -6.37 -7.14 -19.36
#